data_7c0c11524753b8c5c40ea883ec611769
#
_entry.id   7c0c11524753b8c5c40ea883ec611769
#
_cell.length_a   1.000
_cell.length_b   1.000
_cell.length_c   1.000
_cell.angle_alpha   90.00
_cell.angle_beta   90.00
_cell.angle_gamma   90.00
#
_symmetry.space_group_name_H-M   'P 1'
#
loop_
_entity.id
_entity.type
_entity.pdbx_description
1 polymer ?
#
loop_
_entity_poly.entity_id
_entity_poly.type
_entity_poly.pdbx_seq_one_letter_code
_entity_poly.pdbx_strand_id
1 'polypeptide(L)'
;MDGHIRELSHHLQSVYGSGKKIDLILTPSKVYLSVSQAIPCALVLNELISNIFKHAFREKKQGTVRISISTPDPITVLIKVKDDGDGIPEGLDIHSQTGLGLKMARYLVSGQLKGEMCVKNDSGTEISIQFKRSNDGKKYE
;
A
#
# COMPACT_ATOMS: atom_id res chain seq x y z
N MET A 1 2.90 -3.95 -12.31
CA MET A 1 2.43 -3.66 -10.95
C MET A 1 0.92 -3.48 -10.87
N ASP A 2 0.33 -2.74 -11.80
CA ASP A 2 -1.12 -2.51 -11.78
C ASP A 2 -1.95 -3.80 -11.88
N GLY A 3 -1.54 -4.74 -12.74
CA GLY A 3 -2.24 -6.03 -12.86
C GLY A 3 -2.23 -6.83 -11.58
N HIS A 4 -1.09 -6.81 -10.88
CA HIS A 4 -0.96 -7.50 -9.60
C HIS A 4 -1.92 -6.92 -8.56
N ILE A 5 -2.03 -5.60 -8.50
CA ILE A 5 -2.91 -4.93 -7.54
C ILE A 5 -4.38 -5.27 -7.84
N ARG A 6 -4.76 -5.31 -9.11
CA ARG A 6 -6.12 -5.67 -9.49
C ARG A 6 -6.46 -7.10 -9.12
N GLU A 7 -5.58 -8.04 -9.37
CA GLU A 7 -5.78 -9.44 -8.99
C GLU A 7 -5.90 -9.59 -7.48
N LEU A 8 -5.02 -8.92 -6.74
CA LEU A 8 -5.05 -8.93 -5.28
C LEU A 8 -6.35 -8.34 -4.76
N SER A 9 -6.81 -7.24 -5.35
CA SER A 9 -8.06 -6.61 -4.95
C SER A 9 -9.24 -7.55 -5.12
N HIS A 10 -9.34 -8.24 -6.24
CA HIS A 10 -10.40 -9.21 -6.48
C HIS A 10 -10.36 -10.34 -5.45
N HIS A 11 -9.17 -10.87 -5.18
CA HIS A 11 -9.02 -11.92 -4.20
C HIS A 11 -9.45 -11.47 -2.80
N LEU A 12 -9.00 -10.30 -2.39
CA LEU A 12 -9.32 -9.77 -1.06
C LEU A 12 -10.80 -9.45 -0.91
N GLN A 13 -11.43 -8.96 -1.97
CA GLN A 13 -12.87 -8.72 -1.94
C GLN A 13 -13.65 -10.02 -1.77
N SER A 14 -13.21 -11.10 -2.39
CA SER A 14 -13.89 -12.39 -2.23
C SER A 14 -13.73 -12.96 -0.82
N VAL A 15 -12.60 -12.68 -0.15
CA VAL A 15 -12.30 -13.22 1.17
C VAL A 15 -12.84 -12.34 2.30
N TYR A 16 -12.66 -11.02 2.20
CA TYR A 16 -12.96 -10.09 3.30
C TYR A 16 -14.11 -9.16 3.01
N GLY A 17 -14.55 -9.07 1.76
CA GLY A 17 -15.51 -8.06 1.33
C GLY A 17 -16.97 -8.43 1.48
N SER A 18 -17.29 -9.57 2.10
CA SER A 18 -18.68 -10.00 2.25
C SER A 18 -19.49 -8.96 3.04
N GLY A 19 -20.57 -8.46 2.42
CA GLY A 19 -21.40 -7.44 3.04
C GLY A 19 -20.83 -6.03 2.99
N LYS A 20 -19.69 -5.83 2.34
CA LYS A 20 -19.03 -4.52 2.23
C LYS A 20 -18.88 -4.13 0.77
N LYS A 21 -19.03 -2.84 0.49
CA LYS A 21 -18.78 -2.27 -0.83
C LYS A 21 -17.50 -1.42 -0.74
N ILE A 22 -16.39 -1.98 -1.14
CA ILE A 22 -15.10 -1.29 -1.12
C ILE A 22 -14.60 -1.20 -2.55
N ASP A 23 -14.52 0.02 -3.07
CA ASP A 23 -14.01 0.28 -4.41
C ASP A 23 -12.51 0.52 -4.35
N LEU A 24 -11.79 -0.15 -5.23
CA LEU A 24 -10.36 0.06 -5.38
C LEU A 24 -10.13 0.92 -6.62
N ILE A 25 -9.55 2.10 -6.42
CA ILE A 25 -9.21 3.00 -7.51
C ILE A 25 -7.70 3.03 -7.65
N LEU A 26 -7.23 2.60 -8.82
CA LEU A 26 -5.82 2.58 -9.13
C LEU A 26 -5.52 3.67 -10.16
N THR A 27 -4.61 4.58 -9.82
CA THR A 27 -4.15 5.58 -10.77
C THR A 27 -3.13 4.93 -11.70
N PRO A 28 -3.38 4.92 -13.02
CA PRO A 28 -2.43 4.32 -13.95
C PRO A 28 -1.06 4.98 -13.85
N SER A 29 -0.01 4.16 -13.95
CA SER A 29 1.35 4.65 -13.89
C SER A 29 2.22 3.92 -14.90
N LYS A 30 3.30 4.58 -15.33
CA LYS A 30 4.32 3.99 -16.18
C LYS A 30 5.65 3.92 -15.45
N VAL A 31 5.60 3.50 -14.20
CA VAL A 31 6.80 3.35 -13.39
C VAL A 31 7.34 1.94 -13.55
N TYR A 32 8.58 1.85 -13.95
CA TYR A 32 9.28 0.58 -14.12
C TYR A 32 10.32 0.43 -13.01
N LEU A 33 10.35 -0.74 -12.39
CA LEU A 33 11.27 -1.04 -11.30
C LEU A 33 12.12 -2.23 -11.67
N SER A 34 13.35 -2.27 -11.14
CA SER A 34 14.16 -3.48 -11.22
C SER A 34 13.46 -4.60 -10.44
N VAL A 35 13.78 -5.85 -10.75
CA VAL A 35 13.20 -7.00 -10.05
C VAL A 35 13.50 -6.93 -8.57
N SER A 36 14.71 -6.48 -8.21
CA SER A 36 15.12 -6.38 -6.81
C SER A 36 14.26 -5.41 -6.00
N GLN A 37 13.61 -4.46 -6.66
CA GLN A 37 12.70 -3.53 -6.00
C GLN A 37 11.23 -3.89 -6.22
N ALA A 38 10.90 -4.46 -7.37
CA ALA A 38 9.52 -4.81 -7.69
C ALA A 38 8.96 -5.87 -6.72
N ILE A 39 9.77 -6.87 -6.36
CA ILE A 39 9.31 -7.93 -5.47
C ILE A 39 9.02 -7.41 -4.06
N PRO A 40 9.94 -6.70 -3.38
CA PRO A 40 9.60 -6.11 -2.08
C PRO A 40 8.42 -5.16 -2.15
N CYS A 41 8.34 -4.37 -3.22
CA CYS A 41 7.25 -3.43 -3.41
C CYS A 41 5.90 -4.15 -3.48
N ALA A 42 5.82 -5.24 -4.23
CA ALA A 42 4.62 -6.05 -4.33
C ALA A 42 4.22 -6.63 -2.97
N LEU A 43 5.20 -7.11 -2.20
CA LEU A 43 4.93 -7.65 -0.87
C LEU A 43 4.41 -6.58 0.09
N VAL A 44 4.98 -5.37 0.03
CA VAL A 44 4.49 -4.26 0.85
C VAL A 44 3.04 -3.93 0.48
N LEU A 45 2.75 -3.83 -0.81
CA LEU A 45 1.39 -3.52 -1.25
C LEU A 45 0.41 -4.62 -0.84
N ASN A 46 0.80 -5.88 -0.90
CA ASN A 46 -0.03 -6.98 -0.42
C ASN A 46 -0.40 -6.77 1.05
N GLU A 47 0.57 -6.44 1.89
CA GLU A 47 0.32 -6.21 3.31
C GLU A 47 -0.59 -5.01 3.56
N LEU A 48 -0.33 -3.90 2.88
CA LEU A 48 -1.12 -2.69 3.08
C LEU A 48 -2.56 -2.87 2.63
N ILE A 49 -2.77 -3.44 1.46
CA ILE A 49 -4.12 -3.65 0.93
C ILE A 49 -4.86 -4.68 1.77
N SER A 50 -4.20 -5.76 2.14
CA SER A 50 -4.79 -6.78 3.00
C SER A 50 -5.24 -6.19 4.34
N ASN A 51 -4.41 -5.33 4.94
CA ASN A 51 -4.76 -4.67 6.19
C ASN A 51 -5.97 -3.76 6.06
N ILE A 52 -6.09 -3.06 4.94
CA ILE A 52 -7.23 -2.21 4.69
C ILE A 52 -8.51 -3.03 4.66
N PHE A 53 -8.52 -4.14 3.93
CA PHE A 53 -9.70 -5.00 3.85
C PHE A 53 -10.04 -5.65 5.19
N LYS A 54 -9.03 -5.94 6.02
CA LYS A 54 -9.27 -6.55 7.34
C LYS A 54 -9.72 -5.56 8.39
N HIS A 55 -9.19 -4.34 8.37
CA HIS A 55 -9.26 -3.45 9.53
C HIS A 55 -9.86 -2.07 9.26
N ALA A 56 -9.71 -1.51 8.07
CA ALA A 56 -10.08 -0.12 7.84
C ALA A 56 -11.60 0.11 7.77
N PHE A 57 -12.36 -0.92 7.43
CA PHE A 57 -13.81 -0.81 7.25
C PHE A 57 -14.56 -1.71 8.21
N ARG A 58 -14.28 -1.58 9.50
CA ARG A 58 -14.96 -2.38 10.52
C ARG A 58 -16.39 -1.89 10.74
N GLU A 59 -16.56 -0.60 10.87
CA GLU A 59 -17.86 0.02 11.09
C GLU A 59 -18.46 0.52 9.79
N LYS A 60 -17.67 1.19 8.96
CA LYS A 60 -18.11 1.59 7.63
C LYS A 60 -18.14 0.38 6.71
N LYS A 61 -19.24 0.21 6.02
CA LYS A 61 -19.42 -0.91 5.09
C LYS A 61 -19.25 -0.52 3.64
N GLN A 62 -18.99 0.73 3.37
CA GLN A 62 -18.70 1.26 2.04
C GLN A 62 -17.48 2.15 2.12
N GLY A 63 -16.70 2.15 1.08
CA GLY A 63 -15.57 3.04 1.03
C GLY A 63 -14.75 2.87 -0.22
N THR A 64 -13.68 3.64 -0.28
CA THR A 64 -12.79 3.69 -1.42
C THR A 64 -11.35 3.56 -0.94
N VAL A 65 -10.58 2.77 -1.67
CA VAL A 65 -9.13 2.67 -1.49
C VAL A 65 -8.49 3.23 -2.76
N ARG A 66 -7.64 4.23 -2.59
CA ARG A 66 -6.94 4.85 -3.72
C ARG A 66 -5.46 4.51 -3.63
N ILE A 67 -4.93 3.98 -4.72
CA ILE A 67 -3.52 3.61 -4.82
C ILE A 67 -2.91 4.39 -5.98
N SER A 68 -1.81 5.06 -5.73
CA SER A 68 -1.07 5.76 -6.77
C SER A 68 0.41 5.46 -6.67
N ILE A 69 1.05 5.35 -7.82
CA ILE A 69 2.50 5.19 -7.93
C ILE A 69 2.97 6.29 -8.86
N SER A 70 3.92 7.10 -8.42
CA SER A 70 4.42 8.22 -9.21
C SER A 70 5.92 8.37 -9.03
N THR A 71 6.52 9.11 -9.94
CA THR A 71 7.92 9.49 -9.86
C THR A 71 7.99 11.01 -9.85
N PRO A 72 7.98 11.62 -8.64
CA PRO A 72 8.06 13.09 -8.54
C PRO A 72 9.34 13.66 -9.12
N ASP A 73 10.40 12.86 -9.20
CA ASP A 73 11.61 13.16 -9.93
C ASP A 73 12.13 11.86 -10.57
N PRO A 74 13.15 11.90 -11.45
CA PRO A 74 13.58 10.71 -12.19
C PRO A 74 14.08 9.56 -11.35
N ILE A 75 14.47 9.80 -10.11
CA ILE A 75 15.06 8.76 -9.27
C ILE A 75 14.20 8.37 -8.08
N THR A 76 13.14 9.10 -7.79
CA THR A 76 12.30 8.86 -6.62
C THR A 76 10.99 8.20 -7.04
N VAL A 77 10.64 7.13 -6.33
CA VAL A 77 9.33 6.47 -6.48
C VAL A 77 8.50 6.79 -5.24
N LEU A 78 7.27 7.23 -5.46
CA LEU A 78 6.33 7.54 -4.41
C LEU A 78 5.08 6.70 -4.59
N ILE A 79 4.75 5.91 -3.57
CA ILE A 79 3.54 5.10 -3.54
C ILE A 79 2.66 5.64 -2.44
N LYS A 80 1.39 5.88 -2.76
CA LYS A 80 0.39 6.28 -1.78
C LYS A 80 -0.76 5.31 -1.79
N VAL A 81 -1.16 4.87 -0.60
CA VAL A 81 -2.33 4.02 -0.40
C VAL A 81 -3.21 4.75 0.60
N LYS A 82 -4.36 5.21 0.14
CA LYS A 82 -5.30 5.96 0.97
C LYS A 82 -6.65 5.28 0.99
N ASP A 83 -7.18 5.07 2.20
CA ASP A 83 -8.55 4.62 2.38
C ASP A 83 -9.37 5.70 3.08
N ASP A 84 -10.68 5.64 2.93
CA ASP A 84 -11.62 6.50 3.63
C ASP A 84 -12.39 5.71 4.71
N GLY A 85 -11.73 4.71 5.26
CA GLY A 85 -12.31 3.88 6.31
C GLY A 85 -12.36 4.55 7.67
N ASP A 86 -12.35 3.74 8.71
CA ASP A 86 -12.52 4.21 10.08
C ASP A 86 -11.27 4.92 10.63
N GLY A 87 -10.15 4.81 9.93
CA GLY A 87 -8.90 5.37 10.38
C GLY A 87 -8.21 4.49 11.41
N ILE A 88 -7.07 4.96 11.91
CA ILE A 88 -6.34 4.26 12.95
C ILE A 88 -7.00 4.61 14.28
N PRO A 89 -7.34 3.61 15.12
CA PRO A 89 -7.93 3.89 16.43
C PRO A 89 -7.06 4.81 17.25
N GLU A 90 -7.69 5.75 17.93
CA GLU A 90 -7.01 6.68 18.81
C GLU A 90 -6.29 5.90 19.90
N GLY A 91 -5.05 6.29 20.20
CA GLY A 91 -4.24 5.61 21.20
C GLY A 91 -3.49 4.39 20.69
N LEU A 92 -3.75 3.94 19.45
CA LEU A 92 -3.01 2.83 18.89
C LEU A 92 -1.67 3.33 18.37
N ASP A 93 -0.59 2.72 18.83
CA ASP A 93 0.74 3.05 18.35
C ASP A 93 0.98 2.39 17.01
N ILE A 94 1.12 3.19 15.96
CA ILE A 94 1.38 2.69 14.61
C ILE A 94 2.76 2.03 14.48
N HIS A 95 3.64 2.30 15.43
CA HIS A 95 4.96 1.65 15.47
C HIS A 95 4.91 0.35 16.25
N SER A 96 3.83 0.07 16.97
CA SER A 96 3.68 -1.18 17.70
C SER A 96 3.38 -2.31 16.72
N GLN A 97 3.54 -3.53 17.20
CA GLN A 97 3.37 -4.72 16.38
C GLN A 97 1.96 -5.28 16.43
N THR A 98 1.08 -4.61 17.15
CA THR A 98 -0.24 -5.16 17.39
C THR A 98 -1.18 -4.85 16.24
N GLY A 99 -1.61 -5.86 15.56
CA GLY A 99 -2.86 -5.86 14.84
C GLY A 99 -2.94 -5.20 13.48
N LEU A 100 -2.01 -4.33 13.09
CA LEU A 100 -2.11 -3.64 11.81
C LEU A 100 -1.23 -4.24 10.70
N GLY A 101 -0.35 -5.20 11.03
CA GLY A 101 0.51 -5.83 10.04
C GLY A 101 1.58 -4.91 9.44
N LEU A 102 1.74 -3.72 9.98
CA LEU A 102 2.66 -2.73 9.41
C LEU A 102 4.12 -3.04 9.68
N LYS A 103 4.41 -3.94 10.61
CA LYS A 103 5.78 -4.31 10.93
C LYS A 103 6.50 -4.90 9.73
N MET A 104 5.85 -5.84 9.04
CA MET A 104 6.44 -6.46 7.84
C MET A 104 6.65 -5.42 6.76
N ALA A 105 5.64 -4.56 6.54
CA ALA A 105 5.75 -3.50 5.54
C ALA A 105 6.91 -2.56 5.86
N ARG A 106 7.05 -2.13 7.11
CA ARG A 106 8.16 -1.26 7.52
C ARG A 106 9.51 -1.93 7.32
N TYR A 107 9.61 -3.20 7.65
CA TYR A 107 10.84 -3.96 7.46
C TYR A 107 11.23 -4.00 5.97
N LEU A 108 10.26 -4.28 5.10
CA LEU A 108 10.53 -4.34 3.66
C LEU A 108 10.90 -2.98 3.10
N VAL A 109 10.21 -1.91 3.52
CA VAL A 109 10.50 -0.57 3.04
C VAL A 109 11.87 -0.11 3.49
N SER A 110 12.20 -0.23 4.77
CA SER A 110 13.49 0.25 5.26
C SER A 110 14.65 -0.68 4.89
N GLY A 111 14.43 -1.99 4.94
CA GLY A 111 15.50 -2.97 4.72
C GLY A 111 15.72 -3.30 3.25
N GLN A 112 14.68 -3.54 2.48
CA GLN A 112 14.79 -4.00 1.10
C GLN A 112 14.74 -2.85 0.10
N LEU A 113 13.84 -1.90 0.31
CA LEU A 113 13.70 -0.76 -0.59
C LEU A 113 14.60 0.42 -0.20
N LYS A 114 15.15 0.40 1.00
CA LYS A 114 15.96 1.50 1.53
C LYS A 114 15.22 2.83 1.51
N GLY A 115 13.93 2.77 1.82
CA GLY A 115 13.05 3.91 1.76
C GLY A 115 12.44 4.27 3.09
N GLU A 116 11.42 5.10 3.04
CA GLU A 116 10.70 5.59 4.20
C GLU A 116 9.22 5.34 4.04
N MET A 117 8.55 5.08 5.15
CA MET A 117 7.11 4.90 5.20
C MET A 117 6.53 5.88 6.22
N CYS A 118 5.49 6.60 5.80
CA CYS A 118 4.78 7.54 6.63
C CYS A 118 3.30 7.16 6.69
N VAL A 119 2.73 7.16 7.88
CA VAL A 119 1.33 6.82 8.09
C VAL A 119 0.63 8.04 8.69
N LYS A 120 -0.47 8.45 8.05
CA LYS A 120 -1.28 9.57 8.52
C LYS A 120 -2.72 9.13 8.71
N ASN A 121 -3.35 9.66 9.76
CA ASN A 121 -4.77 9.49 9.98
C ASN A 121 -5.47 10.75 9.46
N ASP A 122 -6.13 10.64 8.30
CA ASP A 122 -6.71 11.79 7.59
C ASP A 122 -8.02 11.34 6.95
N SER A 123 -9.12 11.42 7.70
CA SER A 123 -10.43 10.93 7.26
C SER A 123 -10.35 9.51 6.70
N GLY A 124 -9.71 8.64 7.46
CA GLY A 124 -9.26 7.33 7.04
C GLY A 124 -7.76 7.24 7.28
N THR A 125 -7.07 6.40 6.53
CA THR A 125 -5.63 6.22 6.69
C THR A 125 -4.93 6.45 5.36
N GLU A 126 -3.86 7.23 5.38
CA GLU A 126 -2.98 7.41 4.23
C GLU A 126 -1.59 6.90 4.56
N ILE A 127 -1.09 5.99 3.76
CA ILE A 127 0.26 5.45 3.89
C ILE A 127 1.05 5.86 2.66
N SER A 128 2.18 6.53 2.89
CA SER A 128 3.09 6.97 1.83
C SER A 128 4.39 6.20 1.95
N ILE A 129 4.89 5.70 0.84
CA ILE A 129 6.16 4.99 0.75
C ILE A 129 7.00 5.69 -0.29
N GLN A 130 8.22 6.03 0.06
CA GLN A 130 9.13 6.72 -0.83
C GLN A 130 10.48 6.03 -0.82
N PHE A 131 11.02 5.76 -1.99
CA PHE A 131 12.34 5.16 -2.12
C PHE A 131 12.97 5.60 -3.44
N LYS A 132 14.29 5.46 -3.50
CA LYS A 132 15.02 5.77 -4.72
C LYS A 132 15.03 4.57 -5.63
N ARG A 133 14.76 4.82 -6.92
CA ARG A 133 14.80 3.79 -7.93
C ARG A 133 16.23 3.27 -8.06
N SER A 134 16.38 1.96 -8.01
CA SER A 134 17.66 1.32 -8.21
C SER A 134 18.10 1.48 -9.66
N ASN A 135 19.37 1.81 -9.85
CA ASN A 135 19.95 1.92 -11.18
C ASN A 135 20.79 0.68 -11.47
N ASP A 136 20.13 -0.46 -11.59
CA ASP A 136 20.79 -1.73 -11.90
C ASP A 136 21.17 -1.85 -13.36
N GLY A 137 20.95 -0.79 -14.16
CA GLY A 137 21.21 -0.79 -15.58
C GLY A 137 20.21 -1.57 -16.39
N LYS A 138 19.15 -2.10 -15.78
CA LYS A 138 18.13 -2.89 -16.44
C LYS A 138 16.76 -2.32 -16.14
N LYS A 139 15.94 -2.22 -17.20
CA LYS A 139 14.54 -1.82 -17.06
C LYS A 139 13.69 -3.04 -17.35
N TYR A 140 12.71 -3.27 -16.50
CA TYR A 140 11.74 -4.35 -16.66
C TYR A 140 10.37 -3.76 -16.89
N GLU A 141 9.72 -4.19 -17.95
CA GLU A 141 8.39 -3.73 -18.32
C GLU A 141 7.32 -4.71 -17.92
#